data_2ae3ed8759bdf2ed0d2f80d8a94d2493
#
_entry.id   2ae3ed8759bdf2ed0d2f80d8a94d2493
#
_cell.length_a   1.000
_cell.length_b   1.000
_cell.length_c   1.000
_cell.angle_alpha   90.00
_cell.angle_beta   90.00
_cell.angle_gamma   90.00
#
_symmetry.space_group_name_H-M   'P 1'
#
loop_
_entity.id
_entity.type
_entity.pdbx_description
1 polymer ?
#
loop_
_entity_poly.entity_id
_entity_poly.type
_entity_poly.pdbx_seq_one_letter_code
_entity_poly.pdbx_strand_id
1 'polypeptide(L)'
;MTFLRSLLFLLGAVPITAVFGIAVPISGLFGKRAALWMAREWARWMVRWCKWSCGIRYEVHGWENVPRTPAVIMAKHQSAWETLFIEATFPYQCWIIKRELLWLPFVGWGLAAVRSIVIDRKSGVAAREQIVQQGMQRIADGLWVTIFPEGTRVRVGKRGRYGIGGATLATRTGTPIMPVAHNAGEFWGRYAFRKHAGTVQVVIGPPIETKGRDAVSVTREVEEWIEGEMVKLNPERYAGP
;
A
#
# COMPACT_ATOMS: atom_id res chain seq x y z
N MET A 1 -11.41 25.46 -8.97
CA MET A 1 -10.79 25.20 -7.64
C MET A 1 -9.98 23.89 -7.60
N THR A 2 -10.47 22.76 -8.09
CA THR A 2 -9.80 21.44 -8.04
C THR A 2 -8.42 21.43 -8.72
N PHE A 3 -8.29 22.08 -9.89
CA PHE A 3 -7.02 22.17 -10.61
C PHE A 3 -5.94 22.91 -9.79
N LEU A 4 -6.27 24.09 -9.26
CA LEU A 4 -5.33 24.89 -8.46
C LEU A 4 -4.89 24.15 -7.19
N ARG A 5 -5.80 23.48 -6.51
CA ARG A 5 -5.48 22.65 -5.35
C ARG A 5 -4.54 21.50 -5.71
N SER A 6 -4.78 20.85 -6.87
CA SER A 6 -3.92 19.77 -7.35
C SER A 6 -2.54 20.26 -7.77
N LEU A 7 -2.46 21.45 -8.34
CA LEU A 7 -1.20 22.12 -8.67
C LEU A 7 -0.43 22.48 -7.38
N LEU A 8 -1.11 23.05 -6.39
CA LEU A 8 -0.52 23.37 -5.09
C LEU A 8 0.01 22.08 -4.41
N PHE A 9 -0.76 20.97 -4.50
CA PHE A 9 -0.28 19.69 -4.02
C PHE A 9 1.03 19.30 -4.69
N LEU A 10 1.12 19.39 -6.01
CA LEU A 10 2.31 19.01 -6.76
C LEU A 10 3.52 19.89 -6.39
N LEU A 11 3.31 21.19 -6.27
CA LEU A 11 4.35 22.17 -5.90
C LEU A 11 4.97 21.88 -4.52
N GLY A 12 4.20 21.34 -3.57
CA GLY A 12 4.74 20.92 -2.28
C GLY A 12 5.22 19.45 -2.27
N ALA A 13 4.54 18.55 -2.99
CA ALA A 13 4.89 17.13 -3.02
C ALA A 13 6.27 16.87 -3.63
N VAL A 14 6.64 17.64 -4.68
CA VAL A 14 7.97 17.50 -5.32
C VAL A 14 9.11 17.84 -4.37
N PRO A 15 9.18 19.02 -3.75
CA PRO A 15 10.27 19.33 -2.83
C PRO A 15 10.26 18.45 -1.57
N ILE A 16 9.08 18.13 -1.01
CA ILE A 16 8.97 17.18 0.11
C ILE A 16 9.62 15.84 -0.30
N THR A 17 9.26 15.29 -1.46
CA THR A 17 9.82 14.01 -1.92
C THR A 17 11.30 14.11 -2.22
N ALA A 18 11.80 15.23 -2.76
CA ALA A 18 13.23 15.43 -3.00
C ALA A 18 14.03 15.44 -1.70
N VAL A 19 13.57 16.20 -0.69
CA VAL A 19 14.22 16.29 0.63
C VAL A 19 14.27 14.91 1.30
N PHE A 20 13.13 14.24 1.39
CA PHE A 20 13.06 12.92 2.03
C PHE A 20 13.73 11.82 1.20
N GLY A 21 13.75 11.95 -0.14
CA GLY A 21 14.47 11.02 -1.03
C GLY A 21 15.97 11.02 -0.80
N ILE A 22 16.52 12.11 -0.27
CA ILE A 22 17.91 12.21 0.18
C ILE A 22 18.04 11.80 1.65
N ALA A 23 17.12 12.25 2.50
CA ALA A 23 17.17 12.01 3.95
C ALA A 23 17.01 10.53 4.31
N VAL A 24 16.15 9.78 3.60
CA VAL A 24 15.93 8.34 3.85
C VAL A 24 17.21 7.50 3.65
N PRO A 25 17.93 7.58 2.51
CA PRO A 25 19.21 6.87 2.36
C PRO A 25 20.25 7.29 3.39
N ILE A 26 20.39 8.58 3.68
CA ILE A 26 21.33 9.10 4.68
C ILE A 26 20.98 8.53 6.06
N SER A 27 19.71 8.55 6.46
CA SER A 27 19.29 7.98 7.73
C SER A 27 19.58 6.47 7.82
N GLY A 28 19.61 5.77 6.68
CA GLY A 28 20.00 4.36 6.60
C GLY A 28 21.44 4.07 7.06
N LEU A 29 22.33 5.06 7.01
CA LEU A 29 23.69 4.95 7.58
C LEU A 29 23.68 4.81 9.11
N PHE A 30 22.62 5.29 9.77
CA PHE A 30 22.40 5.17 11.21
C PHE A 30 21.57 3.93 11.59
N GLY A 31 21.25 3.09 10.61
CA GLY A 31 20.55 1.82 10.79
C GLY A 31 19.20 1.72 10.08
N LYS A 32 18.75 0.48 9.88
CA LYS A 32 17.53 0.16 9.14
C LYS A 32 16.27 0.85 9.73
N ARG A 33 16.17 0.91 11.07
CA ARG A 33 15.02 1.54 11.74
C ARG A 33 14.95 3.03 11.48
N ALA A 34 16.10 3.71 11.38
CA ALA A 34 16.18 5.13 11.07
C ALA A 34 15.65 5.41 9.64
N ALA A 35 16.03 4.59 8.65
CA ALA A 35 15.51 4.70 7.30
C ALA A 35 13.97 4.49 7.23
N LEU A 36 13.48 3.46 7.90
CA LEU A 36 12.03 3.17 7.97
C LEU A 36 11.26 4.29 8.69
N TRP A 37 11.82 4.84 9.76
CA TRP A 37 11.21 5.98 10.47
C TRP A 37 11.15 7.20 9.54
N MET A 38 12.24 7.52 8.85
CA MET A 38 12.31 8.66 7.94
C MET A 38 11.33 8.50 6.76
N ALA A 39 11.21 7.29 6.18
CA ALA A 39 10.24 7.00 5.12
C ALA A 39 8.79 7.18 5.62
N ARG A 40 8.49 6.74 6.84
CA ARG A 40 7.19 6.97 7.49
C ARG A 40 6.91 8.46 7.67
N GLU A 41 7.89 9.25 8.10
CA GLU A 41 7.72 10.70 8.23
C GLU A 41 7.46 11.37 6.87
N TRP A 42 8.15 10.94 5.81
CA TRP A 42 7.81 11.37 4.45
C TRP A 42 6.33 11.14 4.12
N ALA A 43 5.85 9.92 4.36
CA ALA A 43 4.47 9.57 4.07
C ALA A 43 3.48 10.39 4.92
N ARG A 44 3.79 10.61 6.21
CA ARG A 44 3.00 11.47 7.10
C ARG A 44 2.92 12.91 6.60
N TRP A 45 4.04 13.48 6.16
CA TRP A 45 4.09 14.81 5.57
C TRP A 45 3.27 14.87 4.28
N MET A 46 3.37 13.86 3.43
CA MET A 46 2.58 13.78 2.19
C MET A 46 1.08 13.68 2.45
N VAL A 47 0.64 12.88 3.42
CA VAL A 47 -0.78 12.78 3.80
C VAL A 47 -1.29 14.11 4.40
N ARG A 48 -0.52 14.75 5.28
CA ARG A 48 -0.86 16.06 5.84
C ARG A 48 -0.95 17.12 4.75
N TRP A 49 0.02 17.15 3.84
CA TRP A 49 0.05 18.07 2.71
C TRP A 49 -1.14 17.85 1.76
N CYS A 50 -1.48 16.60 1.48
CA CYS A 50 -2.66 16.25 0.69
C CYS A 50 -3.96 16.72 1.35
N LYS A 51 -4.09 16.54 2.66
CA LYS A 51 -5.22 17.06 3.45
C LYS A 51 -5.32 18.59 3.35
N TRP A 52 -4.22 19.29 3.55
CA TRP A 52 -4.21 20.75 3.54
C TRP A 52 -4.43 21.34 2.14
N SER A 53 -3.73 20.88 1.12
CA SER A 53 -3.79 21.41 -0.23
C SER A 53 -5.04 20.99 -1.00
N CYS A 54 -5.41 19.70 -0.93
CA CYS A 54 -6.52 19.12 -1.69
C CYS A 54 -7.80 18.93 -0.88
N GLY A 55 -7.74 18.98 0.46
CA GLY A 55 -8.89 18.73 1.31
C GLY A 55 -9.26 17.23 1.42
N ILE A 56 -8.32 16.31 1.13
CA ILE A 56 -8.55 14.87 1.28
C ILE A 56 -8.30 14.49 2.74
N ARG A 57 -9.37 14.18 3.45
CA ARG A 57 -9.36 13.67 4.83
C ARG A 57 -9.50 12.16 4.82
N TYR A 58 -9.46 11.51 5.98
CA TYR A 58 -9.72 10.09 6.10
C TYR A 58 -10.34 9.73 7.44
N GLU A 59 -11.08 8.65 7.46
CA GLU A 59 -11.62 7.97 8.62
C GLU A 59 -11.26 6.48 8.54
N VAL A 60 -10.95 5.86 9.66
CA VAL A 60 -10.52 4.46 9.73
C VAL A 60 -11.48 3.68 10.59
N HIS A 61 -12.00 2.59 10.06
CA HIS A 61 -12.86 1.63 10.72
C HIS A 61 -12.13 0.29 10.87
N GLY A 62 -12.37 -0.42 11.96
CA GLY A 62 -11.73 -1.72 12.23
C GLY A 62 -10.28 -1.60 12.73
N TRP A 63 -9.93 -0.51 13.40
CA TRP A 63 -8.58 -0.32 13.94
C TRP A 63 -8.23 -1.39 14.98
N GLU A 64 -9.21 -1.91 15.69
CA GLU A 64 -9.12 -3.02 16.63
C GLU A 64 -8.66 -4.34 15.99
N ASN A 65 -8.81 -4.48 14.69
CA ASN A 65 -8.39 -5.66 13.91
C ASN A 65 -6.89 -5.68 13.59
N VAL A 66 -6.16 -4.59 13.87
CA VAL A 66 -4.73 -4.51 13.57
C VAL A 66 -3.95 -5.48 14.48
N PRO A 67 -3.29 -6.51 13.92
CA PRO A 67 -2.53 -7.46 14.71
C PRO A 67 -1.37 -6.80 15.48
N ARG A 68 -1.01 -7.37 16.62
CA ARG A 68 0.18 -6.94 17.37
C ARG A 68 1.49 -7.55 16.83
N THR A 69 1.38 -8.58 16.03
CA THR A 69 2.50 -9.29 15.38
C THR A 69 2.60 -8.89 13.91
N PRO A 70 3.75 -9.13 13.24
CA PRO A 70 3.86 -8.90 11.80
C PRO A 70 2.74 -9.55 11.02
N ALA A 71 2.22 -8.84 10.01
CA ALA A 71 1.16 -9.30 9.12
C ALA A 71 1.48 -8.98 7.67
N VAL A 72 0.83 -9.69 6.76
CA VAL A 72 0.80 -9.32 5.35
C VAL A 72 -0.41 -8.42 5.10
N ILE A 73 -0.17 -7.14 4.80
CA ILE A 73 -1.23 -6.21 4.42
C ILE A 73 -1.60 -6.47 2.96
N MET A 74 -2.83 -6.87 2.71
CA MET A 74 -3.37 -6.96 1.35
C MET A 74 -4.45 -5.90 1.17
N ALA A 75 -4.17 -4.89 0.34
CA ALA A 75 -5.03 -3.73 0.20
C ALA A 75 -5.55 -3.57 -1.23
N LYS A 76 -6.76 -3.02 -1.37
CA LYS A 76 -7.29 -2.53 -2.64
C LYS A 76 -6.34 -1.50 -3.24
N HIS A 77 -6.15 -1.50 -4.57
CA HIS A 77 -5.23 -0.57 -5.23
C HIS A 77 -5.95 0.31 -6.27
N GLN A 78 -6.26 1.55 -5.92
CA GLN A 78 -6.99 2.49 -6.77
C GLN A 78 -6.30 3.84 -6.95
N SER A 79 -5.45 4.25 -6.02
CA SER A 79 -4.89 5.59 -5.92
C SER A 79 -3.37 5.56 -5.62
N ALA A 80 -2.74 6.71 -5.54
CA ALA A 80 -1.44 6.85 -4.88
C ALA A 80 -1.62 7.16 -3.38
N TRP A 81 -2.82 7.62 -3.00
CA TRP A 81 -3.12 8.05 -1.64
C TRP A 81 -3.01 6.91 -0.63
N GLU A 82 -3.58 5.73 -0.94
CA GLU A 82 -3.53 4.58 -0.03
C GLU A 82 -2.10 4.10 0.24
N THR A 83 -1.20 4.23 -0.73
CA THR A 83 0.22 3.89 -0.52
C THR A 83 0.84 4.80 0.55
N LEU A 84 0.57 6.11 0.45
CA LEU A 84 1.02 7.09 1.44
C LEU A 84 0.37 6.86 2.80
N PHE A 85 -0.94 6.59 2.82
CA PHE A 85 -1.68 6.34 4.05
C PHE A 85 -1.17 5.10 4.80
N ILE A 86 -1.01 3.99 4.09
CA ILE A 86 -0.53 2.72 4.68
C ILE A 86 0.88 2.92 5.27
N GLU A 87 1.80 3.57 4.53
CA GLU A 87 3.15 3.85 5.02
C GLU A 87 3.15 4.77 6.25
N ALA A 88 2.28 5.78 6.27
CA ALA A 88 2.19 6.75 7.38
C ALA A 88 1.65 6.14 8.67
N THR A 89 0.80 5.11 8.56
CA THR A 89 -0.15 4.71 9.62
C THR A 89 0.21 3.36 10.25
N PHE A 90 0.46 2.33 9.43
CA PHE A 90 0.71 0.97 9.93
C PHE A 90 2.14 0.79 10.45
N PRO A 91 2.45 -0.32 11.18
CA PRO A 91 3.80 -0.63 11.65
C PRO A 91 4.85 -0.64 10.52
N TYR A 92 6.13 -0.62 10.88
CA TYR A 92 7.20 -0.64 9.88
C TYR A 92 7.05 -1.82 8.92
N GLN A 93 7.07 -1.51 7.64
CA GLN A 93 6.75 -2.44 6.59
C GLN A 93 7.70 -2.33 5.41
N CYS A 94 7.71 -3.34 4.58
CA CYS A 94 8.33 -3.31 3.27
C CYS A 94 7.27 -3.47 2.18
N TRP A 95 7.57 -2.89 1.03
CA TRP A 95 6.68 -2.88 -0.13
C TRP A 95 7.15 -3.88 -1.18
N ILE A 96 6.20 -4.50 -1.87
CA ILE A 96 6.51 -5.24 -3.09
C ILE A 96 6.40 -4.28 -4.25
N ILE A 97 7.55 -3.98 -4.88
CA ILE A 97 7.68 -2.96 -5.90
C ILE A 97 8.20 -3.54 -7.23
N LYS A 98 7.89 -2.84 -8.31
CA LYS A 98 8.52 -3.10 -9.61
C LYS A 98 9.98 -2.63 -9.60
N ARG A 99 10.86 -3.39 -10.24
CA ARG A 99 12.28 -3.04 -10.40
C ARG A 99 12.47 -1.64 -10.98
N GLU A 100 11.65 -1.26 -11.95
CA GLU A 100 11.74 0.03 -12.64
C GLU A 100 11.56 1.24 -11.70
N LEU A 101 10.89 1.06 -10.56
CA LEU A 101 10.73 2.15 -9.58
C LEU A 101 12.04 2.55 -8.90
N LEU A 102 13.04 1.67 -8.89
CA LEU A 102 14.37 2.00 -8.36
C LEU A 102 15.13 3.02 -9.20
N TRP A 103 14.75 3.19 -10.49
CA TRP A 103 15.34 4.17 -11.40
C TRP A 103 14.78 5.59 -11.24
N LEU A 104 13.68 5.76 -10.49
CA LEU A 104 13.12 7.08 -10.25
C LEU A 104 13.99 7.85 -9.25
N PRO A 105 14.52 9.03 -9.63
CA PRO A 105 15.27 9.87 -8.71
C PRO A 105 14.51 10.13 -7.42
N PHE A 106 15.22 10.20 -6.31
CA PHE A 106 14.70 10.39 -4.94
C PHE A 106 13.82 9.24 -4.44
N VAL A 107 12.77 8.86 -5.18
CA VAL A 107 11.84 7.78 -4.80
C VAL A 107 12.57 6.43 -4.79
N GLY A 108 13.30 6.11 -5.86
CA GLY A 108 14.05 4.85 -5.98
C GLY A 108 15.12 4.70 -4.90
N TRP A 109 15.79 5.78 -4.56
CA TRP A 109 16.80 5.79 -3.49
C TRP A 109 16.17 5.48 -2.12
N GLY A 110 15.02 6.09 -1.82
CA GLY A 110 14.26 5.80 -0.62
C GLY A 110 13.79 4.34 -0.56
N LEU A 111 13.20 3.83 -1.67
CA LEU A 111 12.71 2.45 -1.77
C LEU A 111 13.83 1.41 -1.60
N ALA A 112 15.04 1.69 -2.08
CA ALA A 112 16.21 0.84 -1.86
C ALA A 112 16.64 0.84 -0.39
N ALA A 113 16.67 2.02 0.25
CA ALA A 113 17.07 2.18 1.65
C ALA A 113 16.13 1.47 2.64
N VAL A 114 14.81 1.44 2.36
CA VAL A 114 13.82 0.73 3.19
C VAL A 114 13.69 -0.75 2.87
N ARG A 115 14.60 -1.31 2.06
CA ARG A 115 14.67 -2.75 1.74
C ARG A 115 13.38 -3.30 1.12
N SER A 116 12.77 -2.55 0.21
CA SER A 116 11.60 -3.01 -0.54
C SER A 116 11.88 -4.35 -1.25
N ILE A 117 10.86 -5.19 -1.37
CA ILE A 117 10.93 -6.44 -2.13
C ILE A 117 10.80 -6.10 -3.61
N VAL A 118 11.88 -6.26 -4.34
CA VAL A 118 11.98 -5.90 -5.75
C VAL A 118 11.65 -7.10 -6.62
N ILE A 119 10.67 -6.95 -7.52
CA ILE A 119 10.25 -8.02 -8.42
C ILE A 119 10.28 -7.59 -9.88
N ASP A 120 10.61 -8.54 -10.75
CA ASP A 120 10.31 -8.45 -12.17
C ASP A 120 8.94 -9.11 -12.41
N ARG A 121 7.92 -8.29 -12.61
CA ARG A 121 6.54 -8.79 -12.82
C ARG A 121 6.37 -9.61 -14.10
N LYS A 122 7.30 -9.52 -15.05
CA LYS A 122 7.24 -10.27 -16.30
C LYS A 122 7.68 -11.73 -16.10
N SER A 123 8.39 -12.02 -15.03
CA SER A 123 8.96 -13.36 -14.76
C SER A 123 7.97 -14.37 -14.13
N GLY A 124 6.68 -14.03 -14.03
CA GLY A 124 5.61 -14.96 -13.63
C GLY A 124 5.88 -15.76 -12.34
N VAL A 125 6.24 -17.05 -12.48
CA VAL A 125 6.52 -17.94 -11.33
C VAL A 125 7.72 -17.46 -10.54
N ALA A 126 8.80 -17.01 -11.21
CA ALA A 126 10.00 -16.51 -10.54
C ALA A 126 9.71 -15.24 -9.71
N ALA A 127 8.82 -14.35 -10.18
CA ALA A 127 8.39 -13.19 -9.38
C ALA A 127 7.72 -13.60 -8.08
N ARG A 128 6.90 -14.65 -8.09
CA ARG A 128 6.26 -15.19 -6.86
C ARG A 128 7.30 -15.74 -5.90
N GLU A 129 8.27 -16.50 -6.39
CA GLU A 129 9.31 -17.04 -5.53
C GLU A 129 10.18 -15.92 -4.92
N GLN A 130 10.48 -14.85 -5.67
CA GLN A 130 11.15 -13.66 -5.15
C GLN A 130 10.35 -13.00 -4.02
N ILE A 131 9.02 -12.88 -4.17
CA ILE A 131 8.14 -12.36 -3.11
C ILE A 131 8.27 -13.21 -1.85
N VAL A 132 8.19 -14.53 -2.00
CA VAL A 132 8.22 -15.45 -0.87
C VAL A 132 9.57 -15.41 -0.16
N GLN A 133 10.66 -15.61 -0.87
CA GLN A 133 12.00 -15.66 -0.28
C GLN A 133 12.38 -14.36 0.42
N GLN A 134 12.20 -13.21 -0.26
CA GLN A 134 12.51 -11.92 0.35
C GLN A 134 11.52 -11.57 1.46
N GLY A 135 10.23 -11.88 1.26
CA GLY A 135 9.18 -11.61 2.24
C GLY A 135 9.36 -12.39 3.54
N MET A 136 9.73 -13.68 3.47
CA MET A 136 10.07 -14.49 4.65
C MET A 136 11.16 -13.81 5.49
N GLN A 137 12.22 -13.33 4.84
CA GLN A 137 13.31 -12.63 5.53
C GLN A 137 12.81 -11.33 6.18
N ARG A 138 11.91 -10.58 5.52
CA ARG A 138 11.38 -9.33 6.09
C ARG A 138 10.48 -9.59 7.30
N ILE A 139 9.64 -10.61 7.23
CA ILE A 139 8.78 -11.04 8.36
C ILE A 139 9.66 -11.50 9.54
N ALA A 140 10.71 -12.29 9.28
CA ALA A 140 11.67 -12.69 10.30
C ALA A 140 12.42 -11.51 10.94
N ASP A 141 12.68 -10.45 10.15
CA ASP A 141 13.25 -9.18 10.66
C ASP A 141 12.20 -8.34 11.46
N GLY A 142 10.97 -8.83 11.64
CA GLY A 142 9.90 -8.16 12.36
C GLY A 142 9.17 -7.08 11.54
N LEU A 143 9.35 -7.05 10.23
CA LEU A 143 8.66 -6.12 9.34
C LEU A 143 7.35 -6.73 8.82
N TRP A 144 6.37 -5.86 8.61
CA TRP A 144 5.17 -6.21 7.87
C TRP A 144 5.47 -6.22 6.37
N VAL A 145 4.65 -6.89 5.59
CA VAL A 145 4.78 -6.90 4.12
C VAL A 145 3.50 -6.35 3.52
N THR A 146 3.60 -5.25 2.77
CA THR A 146 2.45 -4.67 2.06
C THR A 146 2.46 -5.07 0.60
N ILE A 147 1.34 -5.59 0.14
CA ILE A 147 1.11 -5.96 -1.25
C ILE A 147 -0.26 -5.49 -1.72
N PHE A 148 -0.29 -5.03 -2.95
CA PHE A 148 -1.54 -4.83 -3.68
C PHE A 148 -1.79 -6.06 -4.56
N PRO A 149 -2.76 -6.93 -4.22
CA PRO A 149 -2.92 -8.20 -4.91
C PRO A 149 -3.32 -8.06 -6.38
N GLU A 150 -3.93 -6.94 -6.75
CA GLU A 150 -4.28 -6.60 -8.14
C GLU A 150 -3.04 -6.29 -9.01
N GLY A 151 -1.88 -6.06 -8.40
CA GLY A 151 -0.61 -5.79 -9.07
C GLY A 151 -0.54 -4.46 -9.84
N THR A 152 -1.65 -3.76 -10.01
CA THR A 152 -1.75 -2.44 -10.64
C THR A 152 -2.96 -1.71 -10.10
N ARG A 153 -2.96 -0.37 -10.19
CA ARG A 153 -4.13 0.42 -9.81
C ARG A 153 -5.32 0.10 -10.71
N VAL A 154 -6.47 -0.18 -10.10
CA VAL A 154 -7.74 -0.48 -10.78
C VAL A 154 -8.66 0.74 -10.70
N ARG A 155 -9.46 0.99 -11.73
CA ARG A 155 -10.45 2.07 -11.71
C ARG A 155 -11.54 1.77 -10.68
N VAL A 156 -12.10 2.83 -10.10
CA VAL A 156 -13.28 2.72 -9.23
C VAL A 156 -14.41 1.99 -9.96
N GLY A 157 -15.15 1.15 -9.26
CA GLY A 157 -16.22 0.33 -9.83
C GLY A 157 -15.74 -0.88 -10.62
N LYS A 158 -14.43 -1.16 -10.66
CA LYS A 158 -13.89 -2.34 -11.34
C LYS A 158 -13.18 -3.27 -10.37
N ARG A 159 -13.33 -4.57 -10.60
CA ARG A 159 -12.54 -5.63 -9.94
C ARG A 159 -11.28 -5.89 -10.76
N GLY A 160 -10.15 -6.01 -10.08
CA GLY A 160 -8.90 -6.48 -10.66
C GLY A 160 -8.73 -7.99 -10.45
N ARG A 161 -7.81 -8.59 -11.18
CA ARG A 161 -7.41 -9.98 -10.93
C ARG A 161 -6.47 -10.04 -9.73
N TYR A 162 -6.80 -10.82 -8.72
CA TYR A 162 -5.96 -11.00 -7.53
C TYR A 162 -4.86 -12.03 -7.79
N GLY A 163 -3.62 -11.63 -7.57
CA GLY A 163 -2.45 -12.51 -7.63
C GLY A 163 -2.24 -13.23 -6.30
N ILE A 164 -1.86 -14.50 -6.37
CA ILE A 164 -1.68 -15.36 -5.20
C ILE A 164 -0.38 -15.10 -4.40
N GLY A 165 0.50 -14.19 -4.85
CA GLY A 165 1.84 -14.01 -4.26
C GLY A 165 1.83 -13.63 -2.78
N GLY A 166 0.91 -12.75 -2.37
CA GLY A 166 0.74 -12.35 -0.97
C GLY A 166 0.25 -13.49 -0.09
N ALA A 167 -0.77 -14.22 -0.56
CA ALA A 167 -1.27 -15.39 0.16
C ALA A 167 -0.24 -16.54 0.21
N THR A 168 0.54 -16.73 -0.87
CA THR A 168 1.64 -17.72 -0.85
C THR A 168 2.71 -17.37 0.20
N LEU A 169 3.08 -16.10 0.31
CA LEU A 169 3.99 -15.65 1.37
C LEU A 169 3.38 -15.93 2.75
N ALA A 170 2.15 -15.49 2.96
CA ALA A 170 1.46 -15.60 4.23
C ALA A 170 1.29 -17.07 4.69
N THR A 171 0.85 -17.96 3.79
CA THR A 171 0.67 -19.39 4.11
C THR A 171 1.99 -20.10 4.38
N ARG A 172 3.07 -19.78 3.64
CA ARG A 172 4.40 -20.37 3.89
C ARG A 172 5.03 -19.92 5.21
N THR A 173 4.70 -18.72 5.67
CA THR A 173 5.21 -18.19 6.95
C THR A 173 4.27 -18.41 8.12
N GLY A 174 3.02 -18.80 7.88
CA GLY A 174 1.97 -18.83 8.89
C GLY A 174 1.59 -17.44 9.41
N THR A 175 1.91 -16.37 8.65
CA THR A 175 1.66 -14.99 9.04
C THR A 175 0.23 -14.59 8.66
N PRO A 176 -0.56 -13.94 9.54
CA PRO A 176 -1.91 -13.53 9.22
C PRO A 176 -1.92 -12.49 8.09
N ILE A 177 -2.99 -12.49 7.30
CA ILE A 177 -3.26 -11.43 6.32
C ILE A 177 -4.22 -10.43 6.94
N MET A 178 -3.88 -9.15 6.85
CA MET A 178 -4.77 -8.03 7.19
C MET A 178 -5.32 -7.43 5.90
N PRO A 179 -6.61 -7.68 5.57
CA PRO A 179 -7.21 -7.11 4.38
C PRO A 179 -7.62 -5.65 4.64
N VAL A 180 -7.43 -4.78 3.63
CA VAL A 180 -7.77 -3.36 3.72
C VAL A 180 -8.54 -2.92 2.48
N ALA A 181 -9.73 -2.35 2.68
CA ALA A 181 -10.54 -1.71 1.66
C ALA A 181 -10.57 -0.20 1.88
N HIS A 182 -10.77 0.57 0.80
CA HIS A 182 -10.88 2.03 0.88
C HIS A 182 -11.45 2.62 -0.41
N ASN A 183 -12.06 3.80 -0.33
CA ASN A 183 -12.60 4.51 -1.49
C ASN A 183 -11.71 5.65 -2.00
N ALA A 184 -10.40 5.59 -1.76
CA ALA A 184 -9.45 6.66 -2.11
C ALA A 184 -9.46 7.01 -3.61
N GLY A 185 -9.82 6.05 -4.47
CA GLY A 185 -9.93 6.25 -5.92
C GLY A 185 -10.97 7.29 -6.33
N GLU A 186 -11.99 7.55 -5.51
CA GLU A 186 -13.00 8.60 -5.75
C GLU A 186 -12.39 10.01 -5.65
N PHE A 187 -11.43 10.20 -4.75
CA PHE A 187 -10.84 11.49 -4.48
C PHE A 187 -9.55 11.72 -5.27
N TRP A 188 -8.76 10.67 -5.47
CA TRP A 188 -7.54 10.69 -6.27
C TRP A 188 -7.44 9.44 -7.14
N GLY A 189 -8.12 9.47 -8.27
CA GLY A 189 -8.21 8.33 -9.18
C GLY A 189 -6.87 7.91 -9.78
N ARG A 190 -6.86 6.72 -10.36
CA ARG A 190 -5.71 6.14 -11.07
C ARG A 190 -5.13 7.11 -12.10
N TYR A 191 -3.86 7.49 -11.93
CA TYR A 191 -3.13 8.43 -12.81
C TYR A 191 -3.76 9.81 -12.97
N ALA A 192 -4.76 10.17 -12.15
CA ALA A 192 -5.40 11.46 -12.25
C ALA A 192 -4.51 12.57 -11.68
N PHE A 193 -4.40 13.67 -12.43
CA PHE A 193 -3.80 14.90 -11.92
C PHE A 193 -4.72 15.56 -10.89
N ARG A 194 -6.02 15.66 -11.22
CA ARG A 194 -7.02 16.31 -10.36
C ARG A 194 -7.33 15.45 -9.13
N LYS A 195 -7.33 16.12 -7.99
CA LYS A 195 -7.68 15.54 -6.68
C LYS A 195 -8.90 16.27 -6.15
N HIS A 196 -9.90 15.52 -5.73
CA HIS A 196 -11.17 16.06 -5.23
C HIS A 196 -11.16 16.04 -3.70
N ALA A 197 -11.67 17.10 -3.08
CA ALA A 197 -11.81 17.15 -1.63
C ALA A 197 -12.87 16.13 -1.16
N GLY A 198 -12.67 15.57 0.02
CA GLY A 198 -13.61 14.64 0.65
C GLY A 198 -12.92 13.78 1.72
N THR A 199 -13.65 12.80 2.25
CA THR A 199 -13.17 11.93 3.31
C THR A 199 -13.04 10.50 2.79
N VAL A 200 -11.81 10.02 2.71
CA VAL A 200 -11.52 8.62 2.38
C VAL A 200 -11.95 7.74 3.55
N GLN A 201 -12.83 6.81 3.29
CA GLN A 201 -13.17 5.75 4.25
C GLN A 201 -12.19 4.60 4.06
N VAL A 202 -11.52 4.20 5.14
CA VAL A 202 -10.61 3.04 5.17
C VAL A 202 -11.21 2.01 6.12
N VAL A 203 -11.38 0.78 5.64
CA VAL A 203 -11.87 -0.34 6.44
C VAL A 203 -10.79 -1.39 6.56
N ILE A 204 -10.44 -1.72 7.79
CA ILE A 204 -9.49 -2.77 8.13
C ILE A 204 -10.29 -4.00 8.55
N GLY A 205 -10.13 -5.10 7.82
CA GLY A 205 -10.83 -6.34 8.11
C GLY A 205 -10.20 -7.16 9.22
N PRO A 206 -10.95 -8.12 9.75
CA PRO A 206 -10.42 -9.11 10.68
C PRO A 206 -9.20 -9.81 10.06
N PRO A 207 -8.16 -10.13 10.84
CA PRO A 207 -7.03 -10.91 10.36
C PRO A 207 -7.48 -12.28 9.84
N ILE A 208 -7.03 -12.62 8.65
CA ILE A 208 -7.27 -13.92 8.02
C ILE A 208 -6.11 -14.83 8.37
N GLU A 209 -6.39 -15.89 9.13
CA GLU A 209 -5.39 -16.89 9.51
C GLU A 209 -4.98 -17.73 8.29
N THR A 210 -3.68 -18.01 8.18
CA THR A 210 -3.11 -18.64 6.97
C THR A 210 -2.41 -19.96 7.24
N LYS A 211 -2.10 -20.28 8.51
CA LYS A 211 -1.36 -21.47 8.89
C LYS A 211 -2.12 -22.75 8.49
N GLY A 212 -1.45 -23.61 7.73
CA GLY A 212 -2.04 -24.88 7.28
C GLY A 212 -3.06 -24.76 6.15
N ARG A 213 -3.21 -23.57 5.55
CA ARG A 213 -4.16 -23.31 4.47
C ARG A 213 -3.45 -23.21 3.12
N ASP A 214 -4.18 -23.41 2.04
CA ASP A 214 -3.68 -23.20 0.68
C ASP A 214 -3.82 -21.73 0.25
N ALA A 215 -2.87 -21.26 -0.59
CA ALA A 215 -2.82 -19.87 -1.00
C ALA A 215 -3.98 -19.45 -1.93
N VAL A 216 -4.62 -20.39 -2.62
CA VAL A 216 -5.72 -20.09 -3.54
C VAL A 216 -6.99 -19.78 -2.75
N SER A 217 -7.31 -20.63 -1.75
CA SER A 217 -8.48 -20.40 -0.88
C SER A 217 -8.33 -19.12 -0.08
N VAL A 218 -7.14 -18.87 0.47
CA VAL A 218 -6.83 -17.62 1.20
C VAL A 218 -6.94 -16.40 0.30
N THR A 219 -6.44 -16.46 -0.94
CA THR A 219 -6.57 -15.35 -1.91
C THR A 219 -8.04 -15.05 -2.19
N ARG A 220 -8.86 -16.09 -2.38
CA ARG A 220 -10.30 -15.93 -2.63
C ARG A 220 -11.00 -15.24 -1.46
N GLU A 221 -10.73 -15.68 -0.23
CA GLU A 221 -11.31 -15.08 0.98
C GLU A 221 -10.93 -13.60 1.11
N VAL A 222 -9.66 -13.25 0.87
CA VAL A 222 -9.19 -11.85 0.84
C VAL A 222 -9.91 -11.06 -0.24
N GLU A 223 -10.04 -11.61 -1.45
CA GLU A 223 -10.73 -10.96 -2.57
C GLU A 223 -12.22 -10.75 -2.25
N GLU A 224 -12.91 -11.77 -1.76
CA GLU A 224 -14.32 -11.70 -1.39
C GLU A 224 -14.56 -10.63 -0.31
N TRP A 225 -13.69 -10.60 0.70
CA TRP A 225 -13.79 -9.60 1.75
C TRP A 225 -13.56 -8.18 1.22
N ILE A 226 -12.41 -7.94 0.52
CA ILE A 226 -12.08 -6.60 0.00
C ILE A 226 -13.15 -6.12 -0.97
N GLU A 227 -13.56 -6.94 -1.95
CA GLU A 227 -14.54 -6.53 -2.95
C GLU A 227 -15.94 -6.37 -2.33
N GLY A 228 -16.28 -7.16 -1.31
CA GLY A 228 -17.51 -6.97 -0.53
C GLY A 228 -17.54 -5.63 0.20
N GLU A 229 -16.43 -5.21 0.82
CA GLU A 229 -16.33 -3.89 1.45
C GLU A 229 -16.33 -2.76 0.41
N MET A 230 -15.74 -2.96 -0.77
CA MET A 230 -15.79 -1.97 -1.85
C MET A 230 -17.21 -1.68 -2.33
N VAL A 231 -18.07 -2.71 -2.38
CA VAL A 231 -19.50 -2.55 -2.70
C VAL A 231 -20.20 -1.71 -1.61
N LYS A 232 -19.92 -1.95 -0.33
CA LYS A 232 -20.51 -1.19 0.78
C LYS A 232 -20.02 0.27 0.80
N LEU A 233 -18.74 0.50 0.51
CA LEU A 233 -18.15 1.85 0.48
C LEU A 233 -18.67 2.71 -0.67
N ASN A 234 -18.99 2.10 -1.82
CA ASN A 234 -19.42 2.80 -3.02
C ASN A 234 -20.48 1.98 -3.79
N PRO A 235 -21.69 1.77 -3.23
CA PRO A 235 -22.71 0.91 -3.85
C PRO A 235 -23.07 1.35 -5.27
N GLU A 236 -23.17 2.66 -5.52
CA GLU A 236 -23.51 3.21 -6.85
C GLU A 236 -22.45 2.91 -7.94
N ARG A 237 -21.20 2.68 -7.55
CA ARG A 237 -20.10 2.39 -8.49
C ARG A 237 -19.95 0.90 -8.77
N TYR A 238 -20.38 0.05 -7.82
CA TYR A 238 -20.23 -1.40 -7.88
C TYR A 238 -21.57 -2.13 -8.10
N ALA A 239 -22.69 -1.42 -8.06
CA ALA A 239 -23.96 -1.91 -8.61
C ALA A 239 -23.74 -2.03 -10.13
N GLY A 240 -23.34 -3.21 -10.58
CA GLY A 240 -23.20 -3.50 -12.01
C GLY A 240 -24.56 -3.38 -12.71
N PRO A 241 -24.55 -3.25 -14.06
CA PRO A 241 -25.75 -3.49 -14.82
C PRO A 241 -26.20 -4.92 -14.65
#